data_caf1c5ad1597ce39d505059cf0377055
#
_entry.id   caf1c5ad1597ce39d505059cf0377055
#
_cell.length_a   1.000
_cell.length_b   1.000
_cell.length_c   1.000
_cell.angle_alpha   90.00
_cell.angle_beta   90.00
_cell.angle_gamma   90.00
#
_symmetry.space_group_name_H-M   'P 1'
#
loop_
_entity.id
_entity.type
_entity.pdbx_description
1 polymer ?
#
loop_
_entity_poly.entity_id
_entity_poly.type
_entity_poly.pdbx_seq_one_letter_code
_entity_poly.pdbx_strand_id
1 'polypeptide(L)'
;LYTREEFAQLTTDSVTTERNSLGREVEVNLYTRHVVPARQACAAAVTAENPMTVVIFLGILLLLLISMATFRTPAVALMPDVTLKPLRSKANAVINLMGNAGGIIVLGLGSVLAISKVSNAYMSYTTVYAIVGGIMLTALAIFLLTVKEPKWVAEMQAESIRLGLDKIEEETQPGAGKKLSAAELRSLIFLLASIVLWFFGYNAVTSKYTVYAQNVLDKDATTTLLLANVAAIVSYLPVGMVASKIGRKKTILAGVAMLFTAFLGGCFMKASSPSWMMTAMFILAGVAWATINVNSFPMVVEMCSGADVGKYTGFYYTASMAAQSLTPTVSGIFMDKIAMTTLFPYAAIFVGCAFFTMLMVRHGDAKVE
;
A
#
# COMPACT_ATOMS: atom_id res chain seq x y z
N LEU A 1 3.15 -33.27 25.29
CA LEU A 1 2.91 -33.60 23.88
C LEU A 1 1.39 -33.69 23.70
N TYR A 2 0.83 -32.82 22.86
CA TYR A 2 -0.59 -32.87 22.51
C TYR A 2 -0.86 -34.03 21.57
N THR A 3 -2.00 -34.71 21.77
CA THR A 3 -2.52 -35.66 20.79
C THR A 3 -2.93 -34.91 19.52
N ARG A 4 -3.10 -35.62 18.41
CA ARG A 4 -3.55 -35.03 17.14
C ARG A 4 -4.92 -34.35 17.26
N GLU A 5 -5.77 -34.88 18.11
CA GLU A 5 -7.12 -34.35 18.37
C GLU A 5 -7.07 -33.08 19.22
N GLU A 6 -6.29 -33.06 20.29
CA GLU A 6 -6.07 -31.89 21.12
C GLU A 6 -5.40 -30.78 20.31
N PHE A 7 -4.43 -31.12 19.44
CA PHE A 7 -3.76 -30.17 18.56
C PHE A 7 -4.72 -29.55 17.53
N ALA A 8 -5.68 -30.34 17.03
CA ALA A 8 -6.71 -29.85 16.09
C ALA A 8 -7.76 -28.95 16.76
N GLN A 9 -7.91 -29.04 18.09
CA GLN A 9 -8.82 -28.19 18.86
C GLN A 9 -8.22 -26.83 19.22
N LEU A 10 -6.89 -26.65 19.13
CA LEU A 10 -6.24 -25.38 19.42
C LEU A 10 -6.58 -24.38 18.31
N THR A 11 -7.18 -23.26 18.70
CA THR A 11 -7.49 -22.14 17.81
C THR A 11 -6.48 -20.99 18.03
N THR A 12 -6.46 -20.03 17.14
CA THR A 12 -5.66 -18.81 17.27
C THR A 12 -5.96 -18.02 18.55
N ASP A 13 -7.13 -18.25 19.15
CA ASP A 13 -7.62 -17.59 20.37
C ASP A 13 -7.49 -18.49 21.62
N SER A 14 -6.80 -19.64 21.51
CA SER A 14 -6.57 -20.54 22.65
C SER A 14 -5.52 -19.94 23.59
N VAL A 15 -5.97 -19.33 24.67
CA VAL A 15 -5.13 -18.68 25.69
C VAL A 15 -5.21 -19.44 27.00
N THR A 16 -4.07 -19.59 27.68
CA THR A 16 -4.00 -20.11 29.07
C THR A 16 -3.18 -19.14 29.91
N THR A 17 -3.47 -19.14 31.23
CA THR A 17 -2.73 -18.31 32.19
C THR A 17 -1.64 -19.17 32.84
N GLU A 18 -0.39 -18.77 32.67
CA GLU A 18 0.78 -19.39 33.28
C GLU A 18 1.51 -18.40 34.20
N ARG A 19 2.15 -18.91 35.25
CA ARG A 19 3.03 -18.10 36.11
C ARG A 19 4.43 -18.08 35.52
N ASN A 20 4.93 -16.86 35.25
CA ASN A 20 6.30 -16.65 34.79
C ASN A 20 7.31 -16.90 35.94
N SER A 21 8.60 -16.87 35.61
CA SER A 21 9.72 -17.03 36.57
C SER A 21 9.72 -15.99 37.69
N LEU A 22 8.96 -14.91 37.58
CA LEU A 22 8.79 -13.84 38.59
C LEU A 22 7.50 -14.00 39.40
N GLY A 23 6.77 -15.14 39.25
CA GLY A 23 5.52 -15.45 39.97
C GLY A 23 4.30 -14.66 39.48
N ARG A 24 4.41 -13.88 38.37
CA ARG A 24 3.29 -13.14 37.78
C ARG A 24 2.51 -14.03 36.80
N GLU A 25 1.20 -13.91 36.83
CA GLU A 25 0.31 -14.58 35.87
C GLU A 25 0.46 -13.85 34.50
N VAL A 26 0.76 -14.63 33.48
CA VAL A 26 0.92 -14.16 32.09
C VAL A 26 0.04 -15.00 31.19
N GLU A 27 -0.73 -14.36 30.34
CA GLU A 27 -1.50 -15.03 29.31
C GLU A 27 -0.57 -15.55 28.20
N VAL A 28 -0.64 -16.86 27.94
CA VAL A 28 0.13 -17.54 26.92
C VAL A 28 -0.81 -18.08 25.86
N ASN A 29 -0.58 -17.67 24.62
CA ASN A 29 -1.31 -18.20 23.49
C ASN A 29 -0.75 -19.56 23.09
N LEU A 30 -1.56 -20.61 23.32
CA LEU A 30 -1.18 -22.01 23.07
C LEU A 30 -0.93 -22.30 21.58
N TYR A 31 -1.67 -21.63 20.70
CA TYR A 31 -1.46 -21.77 19.26
C TYR A 31 -0.07 -21.30 18.84
N THR A 32 0.31 -20.11 19.27
CA THR A 32 1.63 -19.54 18.95
C THR A 32 2.76 -20.35 19.58
N ARG A 33 2.54 -20.88 20.78
CA ARG A 33 3.56 -21.63 21.52
C ARG A 33 3.78 -23.05 21.00
N HIS A 34 2.72 -23.73 20.54
CA HIS A 34 2.78 -25.16 20.18
C HIS A 34 2.53 -25.41 18.71
N VAL A 35 1.50 -24.78 18.12
CA VAL A 35 1.10 -25.06 16.74
C VAL A 35 2.09 -24.45 15.75
N VAL A 36 2.49 -23.19 15.97
CA VAL A 36 3.42 -22.48 15.06
C VAL A 36 4.79 -23.18 14.98
N PRO A 37 5.47 -23.52 16.09
CA PRO A 37 6.75 -24.23 16.03
C PRO A 37 6.64 -25.63 15.42
N ALA A 38 5.56 -26.36 15.72
CA ALA A 38 5.35 -27.70 15.14
C ALA A 38 5.15 -27.62 13.62
N ARG A 39 4.41 -26.62 13.12
CA ARG A 39 4.26 -26.37 11.69
C ARG A 39 5.57 -26.00 11.03
N GLN A 40 6.37 -25.15 11.67
CA GLN A 40 7.70 -24.78 11.17
C GLN A 40 8.65 -25.99 11.10
N ALA A 41 8.66 -26.82 12.14
CA ALA A 41 9.46 -28.05 12.15
C ALA A 41 9.02 -29.04 11.06
N CYS A 42 7.71 -29.24 10.89
CA CYS A 42 7.15 -30.07 9.82
C CYS A 42 7.52 -29.53 8.43
N ALA A 43 7.36 -28.23 8.21
CA ALA A 43 7.74 -27.60 6.95
C ALA A 43 9.24 -27.75 6.67
N ALA A 44 10.10 -27.58 7.69
CA ALA A 44 11.54 -27.76 7.55
C ALA A 44 11.90 -29.20 7.20
N ALA A 45 11.27 -30.19 7.85
CA ALA A 45 11.50 -31.62 7.56
C ALA A 45 11.08 -32.00 6.14
N VAL A 46 9.87 -31.60 5.72
CA VAL A 46 9.36 -31.84 4.35
C VAL A 46 10.25 -31.15 3.30
N THR A 47 10.73 -29.94 3.59
CA THR A 47 11.64 -29.23 2.69
C THR A 47 12.99 -29.94 2.57
N ALA A 48 13.51 -30.48 3.68
CA ALA A 48 14.77 -31.23 3.66
C ALA A 48 14.65 -32.56 2.89
N GLU A 49 13.49 -33.22 3.00
CA GLU A 49 13.21 -34.48 2.26
C GLU A 49 13.02 -34.23 0.75
N ASN A 50 12.37 -33.14 0.38
CA ASN A 50 12.03 -32.87 -1.02
C ASN A 50 12.22 -31.37 -1.40
N PRO A 51 13.48 -30.90 -1.48
CA PRO A 51 13.78 -29.49 -1.75
C PRO A 51 13.29 -29.02 -3.15
N MET A 52 13.16 -29.96 -4.10
CA MET A 52 12.72 -29.62 -5.46
C MET A 52 11.28 -29.04 -5.48
N THR A 53 10.41 -29.49 -4.63
CA THR A 53 9.04 -28.95 -4.49
C THR A 53 9.05 -27.47 -4.12
N VAL A 54 9.95 -27.06 -3.21
CA VAL A 54 10.10 -25.67 -2.80
C VAL A 54 10.71 -24.85 -3.93
N VAL A 55 11.70 -25.39 -4.66
CA VAL A 55 12.32 -24.71 -5.81
C VAL A 55 11.29 -24.46 -6.90
N ILE A 56 10.46 -25.46 -7.23
CA ILE A 56 9.36 -25.31 -8.23
C ILE A 56 8.36 -24.27 -7.77
N PHE A 57 7.96 -24.30 -6.48
CA PHE A 57 7.04 -23.30 -5.91
C PHE A 57 7.62 -21.88 -6.03
N LEU A 58 8.88 -21.68 -5.65
CA LEU A 58 9.56 -20.37 -5.77
C LEU A 58 9.68 -19.92 -7.23
N GLY A 59 9.94 -20.86 -8.16
CA GLY A 59 9.98 -20.58 -9.59
C GLY A 59 8.63 -20.10 -10.14
N ILE A 60 7.55 -20.77 -9.78
CA ILE A 60 6.17 -20.37 -10.16
C ILE A 60 5.82 -19.01 -9.54
N LEU A 61 6.17 -18.80 -8.27
CA LEU A 61 5.96 -17.52 -7.58
C LEU A 61 6.71 -16.38 -8.28
N LEU A 62 7.96 -16.62 -8.68
CA LEU A 62 8.76 -15.64 -9.41
C LEU A 62 8.13 -15.29 -10.77
N LEU A 63 7.66 -16.28 -11.53
CA LEU A 63 6.95 -16.07 -12.80
C LEU A 63 5.67 -15.25 -12.59
N LEU A 64 4.92 -15.54 -11.54
CA LEU A 64 3.73 -14.78 -11.18
C LEU A 64 4.07 -13.32 -10.84
N LEU A 65 5.11 -13.08 -10.07
CA LEU A 65 5.57 -11.73 -9.72
C LEU A 65 6.07 -10.95 -10.95
N ILE A 66 6.80 -11.59 -11.87
CA ILE A 66 7.22 -10.98 -13.14
C ILE A 66 5.99 -10.61 -13.99
N SER A 67 5.02 -11.51 -14.10
CA SER A 67 3.77 -11.26 -14.84
C SER A 67 3.00 -10.09 -14.25
N MET A 68 2.89 -10.00 -12.92
CA MET A 68 2.27 -8.87 -12.22
C MET A 68 3.03 -7.56 -12.45
N ALA A 69 4.35 -7.57 -12.43
CA ALA A 69 5.17 -6.38 -12.69
C ALA A 69 4.99 -5.88 -14.12
N THR A 70 4.96 -6.79 -15.09
CA THR A 70 4.76 -6.47 -16.51
C THR A 70 3.37 -5.89 -16.77
N PHE A 71 2.34 -6.47 -16.17
CA PHE A 71 0.94 -6.05 -16.32
C PHE A 71 0.65 -4.70 -15.64
N ARG A 72 1.21 -4.46 -14.46
CA ARG A 72 0.80 -3.37 -13.58
C ARG A 72 1.01 -1.99 -14.19
N THR A 73 2.16 -1.76 -14.79
CA THR A 73 2.50 -0.44 -15.36
C THR A 73 1.57 -0.03 -16.50
N PRO A 74 1.32 -0.85 -17.54
CA PRO A 74 0.35 -0.51 -18.58
C PRO A 74 -1.08 -0.34 -18.05
N ALA A 75 -1.52 -1.23 -17.14
CA ALA A 75 -2.87 -1.18 -16.60
C ALA A 75 -3.15 0.13 -15.84
N VAL A 76 -2.17 0.63 -15.11
CA VAL A 76 -2.33 1.91 -14.38
C VAL A 76 -2.13 3.12 -15.29
N ALA A 77 -1.26 3.02 -16.30
CA ALA A 77 -1.05 4.07 -17.29
C ALA A 77 -2.32 4.39 -18.09
N LEU A 78 -3.21 3.42 -18.28
CA LEU A 78 -4.50 3.63 -18.94
C LEU A 78 -5.30 4.78 -18.34
N MET A 79 -5.28 4.97 -17.02
CA MET A 79 -6.06 6.03 -16.38
C MET A 79 -5.65 7.45 -16.86
N PRO A 80 -4.40 7.86 -16.78
CA PRO A 80 -4.00 9.18 -17.30
C PRO A 80 -4.15 9.30 -18.82
N ASP A 81 -4.10 8.19 -19.58
CA ASP A 81 -4.23 8.20 -21.03
C ASP A 81 -5.67 8.48 -21.49
N VAL A 82 -6.68 8.07 -20.69
CA VAL A 82 -8.11 8.29 -21.01
C VAL A 82 -8.76 9.40 -20.18
N THR A 83 -8.00 10.11 -19.35
CA THR A 83 -8.57 11.09 -18.41
C THR A 83 -7.95 12.47 -18.60
N LEU A 84 -8.80 13.49 -18.74
CA LEU A 84 -8.37 14.90 -18.80
C LEU A 84 -7.53 15.27 -17.58
N LYS A 85 -6.46 16.05 -17.78
CA LYS A 85 -5.50 16.46 -16.75
C LYS A 85 -6.13 16.95 -15.44
N PRO A 86 -7.13 17.85 -15.43
CA PRO A 86 -7.76 18.32 -14.18
C PRO A 86 -8.51 17.22 -13.41
N LEU A 87 -8.98 16.17 -14.10
CA LEU A 87 -9.79 15.10 -13.52
C LEU A 87 -8.97 13.90 -13.04
N ARG A 88 -7.66 13.85 -13.31
CA ARG A 88 -6.79 12.70 -12.97
C ARG A 88 -6.78 12.36 -11.49
N SER A 89 -6.87 13.35 -10.59
CA SER A 89 -6.96 13.07 -9.14
C SER A 89 -8.28 12.41 -8.77
N LYS A 90 -9.40 12.81 -9.38
CA LYS A 90 -10.70 12.15 -9.17
C LYS A 90 -10.68 10.71 -9.70
N ALA A 91 -10.13 10.51 -10.90
CA ALA A 91 -9.99 9.18 -11.50
C ALA A 91 -9.10 8.28 -10.64
N ASN A 92 -7.97 8.79 -10.14
CA ASN A 92 -7.10 8.04 -9.25
C ASN A 92 -7.75 7.71 -7.91
N ALA A 93 -8.62 8.58 -7.39
CA ALA A 93 -9.42 8.28 -6.20
C ALA A 93 -10.36 7.08 -6.42
N VAL A 94 -11.00 7.00 -7.59
CA VAL A 94 -11.86 5.87 -7.96
C VAL A 94 -11.04 4.58 -8.09
N ILE A 95 -9.85 4.62 -8.71
CA ILE A 95 -8.96 3.47 -8.83
C ILE A 95 -8.54 2.95 -7.45
N ASN A 96 -8.13 3.84 -6.54
CA ASN A 96 -7.77 3.46 -5.18
C ASN A 96 -8.96 2.86 -4.42
N LEU A 97 -10.16 3.42 -4.58
CA LEU A 97 -11.39 2.87 -4.00
C LEU A 97 -11.67 1.46 -4.53
N MET A 98 -11.55 1.23 -5.84
CA MET A 98 -11.75 -0.09 -6.45
C MET A 98 -10.69 -1.09 -6.01
N GLY A 99 -9.44 -0.67 -5.87
CA GLY A 99 -8.35 -1.50 -5.32
C GLY A 99 -8.65 -1.98 -3.90
N ASN A 100 -9.15 -1.09 -3.03
CA ASN A 100 -9.58 -1.46 -1.68
C ASN A 100 -10.81 -2.38 -1.69
N ALA A 101 -11.77 -2.14 -2.58
CA ALA A 101 -12.93 -3.03 -2.75
C ALA A 101 -12.49 -4.45 -3.14
N GLY A 102 -11.53 -4.60 -4.05
CA GLY A 102 -10.93 -5.88 -4.39
C GLY A 102 -10.28 -6.57 -3.17
N GLY A 103 -9.57 -5.81 -2.35
CA GLY A 103 -9.01 -6.31 -1.08
C GLY A 103 -10.08 -6.83 -0.12
N ILE A 104 -11.19 -6.12 0.03
CA ILE A 104 -12.34 -6.54 0.86
C ILE A 104 -12.96 -7.84 0.32
N ILE A 105 -13.11 -7.98 -0.99
CA ILE A 105 -13.63 -9.21 -1.62
C ILE A 105 -12.74 -10.41 -1.27
N VAL A 106 -11.41 -10.25 -1.38
CA VAL A 106 -10.45 -11.33 -1.07
C VAL A 106 -10.47 -11.68 0.43
N LEU A 107 -10.56 -10.68 1.31
CA LEU A 107 -10.69 -10.91 2.76
C LEU A 107 -12.02 -11.60 3.10
N GLY A 108 -13.12 -11.19 2.46
CA GLY A 108 -14.42 -11.83 2.58
C GLY A 108 -14.38 -13.29 2.14
N LEU A 109 -13.75 -13.58 1.00
CA LEU A 109 -13.53 -14.95 0.52
C LEU A 109 -12.74 -15.78 1.54
N GLY A 110 -11.67 -15.21 2.09
CA GLY A 110 -10.86 -15.83 3.15
C GLY A 110 -11.68 -16.16 4.40
N SER A 111 -12.59 -15.27 4.79
CA SER A 111 -13.51 -15.48 5.92
C SER A 111 -14.54 -16.57 5.64
N VAL A 112 -15.19 -16.55 4.48
CA VAL A 112 -16.19 -17.55 4.07
C VAL A 112 -15.58 -18.94 3.97
N LEU A 113 -14.39 -19.07 3.41
CA LEU A 113 -13.66 -20.33 3.30
C LEU A 113 -12.94 -20.70 4.61
N ALA A 114 -13.06 -19.87 5.63
CA ALA A 114 -12.45 -20.08 6.95
C ALA A 114 -10.95 -20.45 6.88
N ILE A 115 -10.20 -19.77 6.01
CA ILE A 115 -8.79 -20.09 5.71
C ILE A 115 -7.92 -20.00 6.97
N SER A 116 -8.22 -19.08 7.89
CA SER A 116 -7.49 -18.87 9.14
C SER A 116 -7.82 -19.87 10.23
N LYS A 117 -8.87 -20.69 10.09
CA LYS A 117 -9.22 -21.69 11.12
C LYS A 117 -8.20 -22.83 11.15
N VAL A 118 -7.83 -23.26 12.35
CA VAL A 118 -6.88 -24.38 12.56
C VAL A 118 -7.39 -25.68 11.96
N SER A 119 -8.71 -25.93 12.02
CA SER A 119 -9.34 -27.08 11.36
C SER A 119 -9.05 -27.16 9.86
N ASN A 120 -8.82 -26.02 9.21
CA ASN A 120 -8.50 -25.90 7.80
C ASN A 120 -6.98 -25.75 7.54
N ALA A 121 -6.13 -26.03 8.53
CA ALA A 121 -4.68 -25.89 8.39
C ALA A 121 -4.08 -26.75 7.26
N TYR A 122 -4.73 -27.84 6.92
CA TYR A 122 -4.34 -28.77 5.84
C TYR A 122 -5.26 -28.67 4.61
N MET A 123 -6.12 -27.66 4.52
CA MET A 123 -6.97 -27.49 3.34
C MET A 123 -6.14 -27.25 2.09
N SER A 124 -6.61 -27.74 0.96
CA SER A 124 -6.03 -27.38 -0.33
C SER A 124 -6.37 -25.93 -0.67
N TYR A 125 -5.36 -25.10 -0.90
CA TYR A 125 -5.55 -23.73 -1.38
C TYR A 125 -5.98 -23.64 -2.86
N THR A 126 -6.05 -24.78 -3.57
CA THR A 126 -6.42 -24.84 -4.98
C THR A 126 -7.77 -24.18 -5.25
N THR A 127 -8.77 -24.41 -4.39
CA THR A 127 -10.10 -23.78 -4.52
C THR A 127 -10.03 -22.27 -4.40
N VAL A 128 -9.24 -21.74 -3.45
CA VAL A 128 -9.06 -20.30 -3.27
C VAL A 128 -8.43 -19.67 -4.51
N TYR A 129 -7.34 -20.25 -5.00
CA TYR A 129 -6.65 -19.76 -6.19
C TYR A 129 -7.52 -19.91 -7.45
N ALA A 130 -8.31 -20.97 -7.56
CA ALA A 130 -9.23 -21.18 -8.69
C ALA A 130 -10.34 -20.10 -8.72
N ILE A 131 -10.92 -19.76 -7.56
CA ILE A 131 -11.94 -18.70 -7.46
C ILE A 131 -11.32 -17.35 -7.81
N VAL A 132 -10.18 -16.98 -7.22
CA VAL A 132 -9.50 -15.71 -7.51
C VAL A 132 -9.08 -15.64 -8.97
N GLY A 133 -8.52 -16.71 -9.53
CA GLY A 133 -8.18 -16.81 -10.95
C GLY A 133 -9.39 -16.67 -11.86
N GLY A 134 -10.52 -17.30 -11.50
CA GLY A 134 -11.79 -17.15 -12.21
C GLY A 134 -12.31 -15.71 -12.22
N ILE A 135 -12.25 -15.01 -11.06
CA ILE A 135 -12.60 -13.59 -10.96
C ILE A 135 -11.69 -12.74 -11.88
N MET A 136 -10.38 -12.99 -11.85
CA MET A 136 -9.42 -12.26 -12.69
C MET A 136 -9.67 -12.48 -14.18
N LEU A 137 -9.91 -13.72 -14.61
CA LEU A 137 -10.20 -14.05 -16.02
C LEU A 137 -11.52 -13.43 -16.46
N THR A 138 -12.54 -13.46 -15.62
CA THR A 138 -13.84 -12.83 -15.91
C THR A 138 -13.69 -11.32 -16.04
N ALA A 139 -12.97 -10.68 -15.12
CA ALA A 139 -12.70 -9.24 -15.18
C ALA A 139 -11.89 -8.87 -16.45
N LEU A 140 -10.90 -9.68 -16.80
CA LEU A 140 -10.12 -9.51 -18.05
C LEU A 140 -11.02 -9.63 -19.28
N ALA A 141 -11.91 -10.63 -19.35
CA ALA A 141 -12.83 -10.80 -20.45
C ALA A 141 -13.77 -9.59 -20.60
N ILE A 142 -14.34 -9.12 -19.49
CA ILE A 142 -15.18 -7.90 -19.48
C ILE A 142 -14.36 -6.70 -19.97
N PHE A 143 -13.13 -6.53 -19.50
CA PHE A 143 -12.25 -5.44 -19.91
C PHE A 143 -11.99 -5.46 -21.42
N LEU A 144 -11.59 -6.60 -21.98
CA LEU A 144 -11.30 -6.74 -23.41
C LEU A 144 -12.52 -6.49 -24.31
N LEU A 145 -13.71 -6.84 -23.82
CA LEU A 145 -14.96 -6.64 -24.57
C LEU A 145 -15.48 -5.20 -24.51
N THR A 146 -15.23 -4.50 -23.40
CA THR A 146 -15.83 -3.18 -23.13
C THR A 146 -14.89 -2.01 -23.36
N VAL A 147 -13.59 -2.17 -23.05
CA VAL A 147 -12.61 -1.07 -23.12
C VAL A 147 -12.07 -0.95 -24.54
N LYS A 148 -12.31 0.22 -25.15
CA LYS A 148 -11.79 0.59 -26.48
C LYS A 148 -10.77 1.71 -26.32
N GLU A 149 -9.62 1.36 -25.74
CA GLU A 149 -8.56 2.32 -25.40
C GLU A 149 -8.22 3.29 -26.52
N PRO A 150 -7.91 2.87 -27.79
CA PRO A 150 -7.53 3.82 -28.84
C PRO A 150 -8.61 4.87 -29.13
N LYS A 151 -9.89 4.48 -29.04
CA LYS A 151 -11.02 5.40 -29.23
C LYS A 151 -11.10 6.39 -28.08
N TRP A 152 -11.01 5.92 -26.84
CA TRP A 152 -11.12 6.79 -25.67
C TRP A 152 -9.94 7.76 -25.52
N VAL A 153 -8.74 7.31 -25.91
CA VAL A 153 -7.57 8.19 -25.96
C VAL A 153 -7.77 9.29 -26.99
N ALA A 154 -8.26 8.97 -28.20
CA ALA A 154 -8.53 9.96 -29.25
C ALA A 154 -9.62 10.97 -28.81
N GLU A 155 -10.70 10.49 -28.18
CA GLU A 155 -11.75 11.34 -27.64
C GLU A 155 -11.24 12.27 -26.54
N MET A 156 -10.41 11.74 -25.62
CA MET A 156 -9.78 12.53 -24.55
C MET A 156 -8.87 13.61 -25.12
N GLN A 157 -8.04 13.28 -26.11
CA GLN A 157 -7.13 14.23 -26.76
C GLN A 157 -7.91 15.34 -27.47
N ALA A 158 -8.93 14.98 -28.25
CA ALA A 158 -9.79 15.96 -28.93
C ALA A 158 -10.45 16.94 -27.95
N GLU A 159 -10.95 16.41 -26.83
CA GLU A 159 -11.59 17.23 -25.78
C GLU A 159 -10.55 18.10 -25.04
N SER A 160 -9.36 17.56 -24.79
CA SER A 160 -8.25 18.31 -24.17
C SER A 160 -7.83 19.52 -25.00
N ILE A 161 -7.74 19.34 -26.32
CA ILE A 161 -7.46 20.43 -27.26
C ILE A 161 -8.60 21.44 -27.28
N ARG A 162 -9.85 20.97 -27.34
CA ARG A 162 -11.06 21.81 -27.35
C ARG A 162 -11.13 22.72 -26.11
N LEU A 163 -10.71 22.21 -24.95
CA LEU A 163 -10.68 22.93 -23.69
C LEU A 163 -9.41 23.76 -23.47
N GLY A 164 -8.47 23.74 -24.42
CA GLY A 164 -7.20 24.46 -24.30
C GLY A 164 -6.25 23.93 -23.21
N LEU A 165 -6.50 22.70 -22.74
CA LEU A 165 -5.69 22.06 -21.70
C LEU A 165 -4.36 21.53 -22.23
N ASP A 166 -4.31 21.16 -23.51
CA ASP A 166 -3.10 20.81 -24.24
C ASP A 166 -2.94 21.81 -25.40
N LYS A 167 -1.78 22.43 -25.50
CA LYS A 167 -1.40 23.12 -26.71
C LYS A 167 -1.29 22.07 -27.83
N ILE A 168 -1.69 22.43 -29.05
CA ILE A 168 -1.41 21.61 -30.23
C ILE A 168 0.10 21.41 -30.23
N GLU A 169 0.57 20.24 -29.77
CA GLU A 169 1.98 19.88 -29.95
C GLU A 169 2.14 19.69 -31.45
N GLU A 170 2.87 20.60 -32.10
CA GLU A 170 3.35 20.41 -33.47
C GLU A 170 3.92 18.98 -33.51
N GLU A 171 3.51 18.19 -34.52
CA GLU A 171 3.84 16.79 -34.71
C GLU A 171 5.33 16.53 -34.47
N THR A 172 5.68 16.32 -33.22
CA THR A 172 7.01 15.81 -32.86
C THR A 172 7.00 14.34 -33.22
N GLN A 173 7.96 13.96 -34.04
CA GLN A 173 8.09 12.60 -34.60
C GLN A 173 7.71 11.50 -33.61
N PRO A 174 6.96 10.47 -34.03
CA PRO A 174 6.59 9.34 -33.18
C PRO A 174 7.86 8.74 -32.54
N GLY A 175 7.99 8.83 -31.21
CA GLY A 175 9.10 8.29 -30.45
C GLY A 175 10.09 9.27 -29.84
N ALA A 176 10.01 10.58 -30.12
CA ALA A 176 10.80 11.59 -29.44
C ALA A 176 10.05 12.12 -28.19
N GLY A 177 10.20 11.43 -27.05
CA GLY A 177 9.69 11.92 -25.77
C GLY A 177 10.21 13.33 -25.46
N LYS A 178 9.37 14.18 -24.90
CA LYS A 178 9.74 15.55 -24.49
C LYS A 178 10.94 15.49 -23.53
N LYS A 179 12.08 16.04 -23.90
CA LYS A 179 13.20 16.20 -22.99
C LYS A 179 12.82 17.20 -21.90
N LEU A 180 12.84 16.74 -20.65
CA LEU A 180 12.64 17.63 -19.51
C LEU A 180 13.71 18.69 -19.45
N SER A 181 13.34 19.92 -19.15
CA SER A 181 14.28 20.96 -18.73
C SER A 181 14.96 20.56 -17.41
N ALA A 182 16.11 21.14 -17.12
CA ALA A 182 16.83 20.89 -15.86
C ALA A 182 15.96 21.19 -14.62
N ALA A 183 15.06 22.18 -14.72
CA ALA A 183 14.14 22.53 -13.64
C ALA A 183 13.02 21.50 -13.45
N GLU A 184 12.46 20.97 -14.55
CA GLU A 184 11.46 19.88 -14.51
C GLU A 184 12.08 18.59 -13.99
N LEU A 185 13.28 18.23 -14.47
CA LEU A 185 14.00 17.04 -13.97
C LEU A 185 14.29 17.14 -12.48
N ARG A 186 14.72 18.31 -12.00
CA ARG A 186 14.92 18.54 -10.56
C ARG A 186 13.62 18.37 -9.77
N SER A 187 12.50 18.89 -10.28
CA SER A 187 11.19 18.71 -9.65
C SER A 187 10.77 17.24 -9.62
N LEU A 188 11.00 16.47 -10.68
CA LEU A 188 10.73 15.04 -10.72
C LEU A 188 11.54 14.27 -9.69
N ILE A 189 12.85 14.55 -9.58
CA ILE A 189 13.72 13.91 -8.60
C ILE A 189 13.23 14.20 -7.18
N PHE A 190 12.90 15.45 -6.84
CA PHE A 190 12.37 15.78 -5.52
C PHE A 190 11.00 15.14 -5.26
N LEU A 191 10.15 15.02 -6.26
CA LEU A 191 8.86 14.35 -6.15
C LEU A 191 9.03 12.85 -5.87
N LEU A 192 9.89 12.18 -6.65
CA LEU A 192 10.20 10.75 -6.43
C LEU A 192 10.88 10.50 -5.08
N ALA A 193 11.78 11.39 -4.67
CA ALA A 193 12.39 11.34 -3.33
C ALA A 193 11.33 11.50 -2.22
N SER A 194 10.39 12.44 -2.39
CA SER A 194 9.27 12.60 -1.46
C SER A 194 8.43 11.33 -1.37
N ILE A 195 8.16 10.69 -2.51
CA ILE A 195 7.42 9.41 -2.58
C ILE A 195 8.15 8.35 -1.77
N VAL A 196 9.43 8.14 -2.00
CA VAL A 196 10.24 7.19 -1.23
C VAL A 196 10.14 7.48 0.28
N LEU A 197 10.32 8.73 0.67
CA LEU A 197 10.37 9.13 2.09
C LEU A 197 9.03 8.91 2.81
N TRP A 198 7.88 9.34 2.26
CA TRP A 198 6.62 9.08 2.94
C TRP A 198 6.21 7.61 2.91
N PHE A 199 6.61 6.85 1.87
CA PHE A 199 6.42 5.40 1.86
C PHE A 199 7.27 4.72 2.94
N PHE A 200 8.51 5.16 3.19
CA PHE A 200 9.34 4.67 4.29
C PHE A 200 8.68 4.91 5.65
N GLY A 201 8.16 6.12 5.88
CA GLY A 201 7.46 6.42 7.13
C GLY A 201 6.17 5.60 7.31
N TYR A 202 5.29 5.62 6.31
CA TYR A 202 3.99 4.97 6.40
C TYR A 202 4.09 3.43 6.50
N ASN A 203 4.91 2.81 5.64
CA ASN A 203 5.03 1.35 5.64
C ASN A 203 5.76 0.81 6.88
N ALA A 204 6.64 1.57 7.52
CA ALA A 204 7.21 1.18 8.80
C ALA A 204 6.09 0.99 9.84
N VAL A 205 5.22 1.99 9.98
CA VAL A 205 4.12 1.94 10.93
C VAL A 205 3.14 0.83 10.59
N THR A 206 2.65 0.75 9.35
CA THR A 206 1.63 -0.24 8.97
C THR A 206 2.13 -1.68 9.06
N SER A 207 3.42 -1.93 8.83
CA SER A 207 3.99 -3.28 8.91
C SER A 207 4.36 -3.73 10.34
N LYS A 208 4.67 -2.79 11.23
CA LYS A 208 5.21 -3.10 12.57
C LYS A 208 4.28 -2.71 13.71
N TYR A 209 3.23 -1.95 13.45
CA TYR A 209 2.35 -1.43 14.50
C TYR A 209 1.70 -2.52 15.36
N THR A 210 1.29 -3.64 14.77
CA THR A 210 0.69 -4.75 15.55
C THR A 210 1.63 -5.24 16.64
N VAL A 211 2.91 -5.46 16.28
CA VAL A 211 3.94 -5.89 17.23
C VAL A 211 4.25 -4.80 18.25
N TYR A 212 4.31 -3.54 17.80
CA TYR A 212 4.51 -2.39 18.67
C TYR A 212 3.37 -2.21 19.67
N ALA A 213 2.11 -2.31 19.23
CA ALA A 213 0.94 -2.14 20.08
C ALA A 213 0.89 -3.19 21.19
N GLN A 214 1.20 -4.44 20.88
CA GLN A 214 1.23 -5.54 21.84
C GLN A 214 2.39 -5.39 22.84
N ASN A 215 3.61 -5.09 22.36
CA ASN A 215 4.81 -5.16 23.23
C ASN A 215 5.12 -3.83 23.95
N VAL A 216 4.70 -2.70 23.41
CA VAL A 216 5.03 -1.36 23.96
C VAL A 216 3.82 -0.70 24.60
N LEU A 217 2.63 -0.83 23.96
CA LEU A 217 1.43 -0.16 24.45
C LEU A 217 0.51 -1.08 25.27
N ASP A 218 0.73 -2.39 25.23
CA ASP A 218 -0.16 -3.40 25.83
C ASP A 218 -1.62 -3.23 25.35
N LYS A 219 -1.80 -3.11 24.03
CA LYS A 219 -3.09 -2.83 23.38
C LYS A 219 -3.29 -3.65 22.12
N ASP A 220 -4.57 -3.92 21.79
CA ASP A 220 -4.93 -4.49 20.50
C ASP A 220 -4.80 -3.45 19.37
N ALA A 221 -4.13 -3.85 18.29
CA ALA A 221 -3.94 -3.03 17.11
C ALA A 221 -5.10 -3.10 16.11
N THR A 222 -5.93 -4.14 16.19
CA THR A 222 -6.89 -4.51 15.14
C THR A 222 -7.91 -3.41 14.88
N THR A 223 -8.57 -2.95 15.92
CA THR A 223 -9.58 -1.87 15.84
C THR A 223 -8.97 -0.57 15.31
N THR A 224 -7.77 -0.24 15.76
CA THR A 224 -7.06 0.98 15.36
C THR A 224 -6.72 0.96 13.86
N LEU A 225 -6.18 -0.16 13.38
CA LEU A 225 -5.85 -0.34 11.95
C LEU A 225 -7.10 -0.40 11.08
N LEU A 226 -8.16 -1.05 11.55
CA LEU A 226 -9.44 -1.10 10.83
C LEU A 226 -10.01 0.32 10.63
N LEU A 227 -10.10 1.11 11.68
CA LEU A 227 -10.62 2.47 11.62
C LEU A 227 -9.74 3.39 10.74
N ALA A 228 -8.42 3.22 10.75
CA ALA A 228 -7.53 3.93 9.82
C ALA A 228 -7.83 3.60 8.35
N ASN A 229 -8.04 2.32 8.03
CA ASN A 229 -8.40 1.89 6.68
C ASN A 229 -9.77 2.42 6.25
N VAL A 230 -10.77 2.36 7.12
CA VAL A 230 -12.10 2.93 6.84
C VAL A 230 -11.99 4.43 6.59
N ALA A 231 -11.25 5.16 7.41
CA ALA A 231 -11.03 6.60 7.25
C ALA A 231 -10.35 6.91 5.90
N ALA A 232 -9.36 6.11 5.49
CA ALA A 232 -8.71 6.25 4.18
C ALA A 232 -9.72 6.05 3.03
N ILE A 233 -10.51 4.97 3.07
CA ILE A 233 -11.51 4.64 2.04
C ILE A 233 -12.54 5.76 1.89
N VAL A 234 -13.09 6.24 2.99
CA VAL A 234 -14.09 7.34 2.99
C VAL A 234 -13.49 8.63 2.46
N SER A 235 -12.19 8.86 2.70
CA SER A 235 -11.50 10.10 2.30
C SER A 235 -11.12 10.14 0.82
N TYR A 236 -11.04 9.02 0.11
CA TYR A 236 -10.55 9.00 -1.28
C TYR A 236 -11.33 9.94 -2.19
N LEU A 237 -12.66 9.86 -2.22
CA LEU A 237 -13.50 10.68 -3.11
C LEU A 237 -13.49 12.17 -2.72
N PRO A 238 -13.72 12.56 -1.44
CA PRO A 238 -13.64 13.96 -1.04
C PRO A 238 -12.28 14.59 -1.34
N VAL A 239 -11.19 13.88 -1.08
CA VAL A 239 -9.83 14.35 -1.35
C VAL A 239 -9.58 14.55 -2.84
N GLY A 240 -10.05 13.64 -3.70
CA GLY A 240 -9.95 13.80 -5.15
C GLY A 240 -10.67 15.07 -5.65
N MET A 241 -11.83 15.39 -5.08
CA MET A 241 -12.57 16.63 -5.39
C MET A 241 -11.85 17.88 -4.87
N VAL A 242 -11.29 17.84 -3.67
CA VAL A 242 -10.53 18.96 -3.09
C VAL A 242 -9.28 19.24 -3.91
N ALA A 243 -8.54 18.20 -4.27
CA ALA A 243 -7.32 18.33 -5.06
C ALA A 243 -7.54 18.96 -6.44
N SER A 244 -8.69 18.68 -7.05
CA SER A 244 -9.07 19.30 -8.34
C SER A 244 -9.34 20.80 -8.23
N LYS A 245 -9.66 21.31 -7.03
CA LYS A 245 -9.96 22.74 -6.79
C LYS A 245 -8.75 23.54 -6.30
N ILE A 246 -7.95 22.98 -5.38
CA ILE A 246 -6.86 23.73 -4.72
C ILE A 246 -5.46 23.38 -5.26
N GLY A 247 -5.37 22.37 -6.13
CA GLY A 247 -4.13 21.85 -6.69
C GLY A 247 -3.57 20.66 -5.92
N ARG A 248 -2.83 19.82 -6.65
CA ARG A 248 -2.29 18.56 -6.12
C ARG A 248 -1.17 18.78 -5.12
N LYS A 249 -0.25 19.70 -5.40
CA LYS A 249 0.88 20.00 -4.53
C LYS A 249 0.44 20.42 -3.13
N LYS A 250 -0.52 21.34 -3.04
CA LYS A 250 -1.03 21.84 -1.75
C LYS A 250 -1.74 20.71 -0.98
N THR A 251 -2.50 19.89 -1.69
CA THR A 251 -3.21 18.74 -1.11
C THR A 251 -2.22 17.70 -0.58
N ILE A 252 -1.17 17.36 -1.33
CA ILE A 252 -0.10 16.45 -0.85
C ILE A 252 0.60 17.02 0.38
N LEU A 253 0.98 18.31 0.37
CA LEU A 253 1.62 18.94 1.53
C LEU A 253 0.74 18.90 2.77
N ALA A 254 -0.57 19.14 2.64
CA ALA A 254 -1.52 18.98 3.73
C ALA A 254 -1.56 17.52 4.22
N GLY A 255 -1.61 16.55 3.31
CA GLY A 255 -1.55 15.12 3.64
C GLY A 255 -0.28 14.73 4.38
N VAL A 256 0.89 15.19 3.91
CA VAL A 256 2.18 14.91 4.56
C VAL A 256 2.25 15.57 5.95
N ALA A 257 1.74 16.79 6.10
CA ALA A 257 1.66 17.47 7.41
C ALA A 257 0.75 16.72 8.39
N MET A 258 -0.43 16.27 7.95
CA MET A 258 -1.33 15.43 8.75
C MET A 258 -0.66 14.10 9.15
N LEU A 259 0.04 13.44 8.21
CA LEU A 259 0.74 12.18 8.47
C LEU A 259 1.90 12.38 9.47
N PHE A 260 2.65 13.46 9.32
CA PHE A 260 3.71 13.85 10.26
C PHE A 260 3.13 14.07 11.66
N THR A 261 2.04 14.83 11.78
CA THR A 261 1.35 15.09 13.06
C THR A 261 0.87 13.80 13.72
N ALA A 262 0.29 12.88 12.93
CA ALA A 262 -0.17 11.59 13.43
C ALA A 262 1.00 10.76 14.00
N PHE A 263 2.12 10.67 13.28
CA PHE A 263 3.28 9.90 13.74
C PHE A 263 4.04 10.58 14.87
N LEU A 264 4.14 11.91 14.84
CA LEU A 264 4.69 12.68 15.96
C LEU A 264 3.85 12.48 17.23
N GLY A 265 2.52 12.51 17.12
CA GLY A 265 1.62 12.17 18.23
C GLY A 265 1.85 10.76 18.75
N GLY A 266 2.08 9.79 17.84
CA GLY A 266 2.44 8.41 18.19
C GLY A 266 3.71 8.27 19.04
N CYS A 267 4.68 9.18 18.87
CA CYS A 267 5.93 9.18 19.68
C CYS A 267 5.68 9.40 21.19
N PHE A 268 4.60 10.07 21.54
CA PHE A 268 4.26 10.40 22.94
C PHE A 268 3.30 9.40 23.58
N MET A 269 2.81 8.41 22.82
CA MET A 269 1.89 7.39 23.33
C MET A 269 2.62 6.38 24.23
N LYS A 270 1.98 6.06 25.35
CA LYS A 270 2.44 5.10 26.37
C LYS A 270 1.34 4.08 26.64
N ALA A 271 1.65 2.98 27.30
CA ALA A 271 0.67 1.99 27.74
C ALA A 271 -0.48 2.60 28.56
N SER A 272 -0.16 3.62 29.40
CA SER A 272 -1.14 4.37 30.19
C SER A 272 -2.01 5.35 29.39
N SER A 273 -1.66 5.65 28.13
CA SER A 273 -2.45 6.58 27.30
C SER A 273 -3.81 5.98 26.94
N PRO A 274 -4.90 6.78 26.90
CA PRO A 274 -6.20 6.28 26.48
C PRO A 274 -6.18 5.73 25.05
N SER A 275 -6.81 4.58 24.81
CA SER A 275 -6.80 3.92 23.49
C SER A 275 -7.38 4.78 22.36
N TRP A 276 -8.36 5.63 22.67
CA TRP A 276 -8.95 6.54 21.68
C TRP A 276 -7.95 7.54 21.09
N MET A 277 -6.90 7.94 21.86
CA MET A 277 -5.88 8.87 21.33
C MET A 277 -5.10 8.22 20.18
N MET A 278 -4.66 6.97 20.37
CA MET A 278 -3.97 6.23 19.30
C MET A 278 -4.88 6.01 18.11
N THR A 279 -6.13 5.66 18.36
CA THR A 279 -7.15 5.50 17.28
C THR A 279 -7.35 6.81 16.52
N ALA A 280 -7.43 7.94 17.17
CA ALA A 280 -7.54 9.25 16.52
C ALA A 280 -6.32 9.56 15.65
N MET A 281 -5.09 9.26 16.13
CA MET A 281 -3.87 9.44 15.33
C MET A 281 -3.88 8.54 14.09
N PHE A 282 -4.34 7.31 14.21
CA PHE A 282 -4.43 6.40 13.08
C PHE A 282 -5.55 6.76 12.08
N ILE A 283 -6.69 7.26 12.55
CA ILE A 283 -7.71 7.84 11.68
C ILE A 283 -7.12 9.02 10.88
N LEU A 284 -6.40 9.92 11.56
CA LEU A 284 -5.69 11.04 10.91
C LEU A 284 -4.67 10.53 9.89
N ALA A 285 -3.90 9.49 10.23
CA ALA A 285 -2.94 8.87 9.32
C ALA A 285 -3.63 8.23 8.09
N GLY A 286 -4.81 7.62 8.27
CA GLY A 286 -5.61 7.07 7.17
C GLY A 286 -6.10 8.16 6.19
N VAL A 287 -6.66 9.25 6.71
CA VAL A 287 -7.05 10.42 5.90
C VAL A 287 -5.85 11.03 5.19
N ALA A 288 -4.74 11.19 5.91
CA ALA A 288 -3.48 11.71 5.37
C ALA A 288 -2.94 10.84 4.23
N TRP A 289 -2.95 9.53 4.43
CA TRP A 289 -2.52 8.57 3.41
C TRP A 289 -3.37 8.63 2.15
N ALA A 290 -4.70 8.68 2.29
CA ALA A 290 -5.61 8.89 1.16
C ALA A 290 -5.30 10.18 0.42
N THR A 291 -5.04 11.27 1.17
CA THR A 291 -4.72 12.59 0.63
C THR A 291 -3.43 12.59 -0.19
N ILE A 292 -2.42 11.86 0.23
CA ILE A 292 -1.16 11.70 -0.49
C ILE A 292 -1.35 10.82 -1.72
N ASN A 293 -1.92 9.62 -1.56
CA ASN A 293 -2.00 8.61 -2.62
C ASN A 293 -2.85 9.04 -3.83
N VAL A 294 -3.98 9.70 -3.57
CA VAL A 294 -4.87 10.17 -4.65
C VAL A 294 -4.15 11.13 -5.60
N ASN A 295 -3.19 11.88 -5.09
CA ASN A 295 -2.56 12.99 -5.82
C ASN A 295 -1.14 12.72 -6.29
N SER A 296 -0.41 11.80 -5.65
CA SER A 296 1.01 11.55 -5.93
C SER A 296 1.25 10.99 -7.33
N PHE A 297 0.53 9.96 -7.73
CA PHE A 297 0.64 9.38 -9.06
C PHE A 297 0.24 10.35 -10.17
N PRO A 298 -0.95 11.01 -10.12
CA PRO A 298 -1.30 12.03 -11.11
C PRO A 298 -0.27 13.16 -11.24
N MET A 299 0.37 13.57 -10.14
CA MET A 299 1.39 14.62 -10.16
C MET A 299 2.66 14.20 -10.89
N VAL A 300 3.06 12.92 -10.80
CA VAL A 300 4.21 12.39 -11.54
C VAL A 300 3.92 12.34 -13.05
N VAL A 301 2.76 11.80 -13.44
CA VAL A 301 2.41 11.68 -14.87
C VAL A 301 2.02 13.00 -15.53
N GLU A 302 1.75 14.05 -14.76
CA GLU A 302 1.53 15.40 -15.29
C GLU A 302 2.81 16.02 -15.86
N MET A 303 3.96 15.53 -15.43
CA MET A 303 5.27 16.05 -15.86
C MET A 303 5.72 15.50 -17.22
N CYS A 304 4.99 14.55 -17.81
CA CYS A 304 5.34 13.94 -19.09
C CYS A 304 4.38 14.33 -20.22
N SER A 305 4.82 14.15 -21.46
CA SER A 305 3.96 14.09 -22.64
C SER A 305 3.21 12.76 -22.71
N GLY A 306 2.13 12.68 -23.48
CA GLY A 306 1.32 11.45 -23.63
C GLY A 306 2.14 10.21 -24.00
N ALA A 307 3.17 10.36 -24.86
CA ALA A 307 4.04 9.26 -25.28
C ALA A 307 4.88 8.65 -24.12
N ASP A 308 5.15 9.40 -23.07
CA ASP A 308 6.02 8.98 -21.95
C ASP A 308 5.26 8.53 -20.70
N VAL A 309 3.93 8.49 -20.70
CA VAL A 309 3.10 8.15 -19.50
C VAL A 309 3.51 6.81 -18.88
N GLY A 310 3.74 5.77 -19.70
CA GLY A 310 4.18 4.47 -19.21
C GLY A 310 5.53 4.54 -18.48
N LYS A 311 6.49 5.31 -18.99
CA LYS A 311 7.81 5.51 -18.38
C LYS A 311 7.71 6.21 -17.01
N TYR A 312 6.91 7.26 -16.90
CA TYR A 312 6.71 7.99 -15.64
C TYR A 312 5.89 7.18 -14.62
N THR A 313 4.93 6.40 -15.10
CA THR A 313 4.25 5.39 -14.30
C THR A 313 5.25 4.38 -13.72
N GLY A 314 6.20 3.91 -14.56
CA GLY A 314 7.30 3.05 -14.12
C GLY A 314 8.16 3.71 -13.04
N PHE A 315 8.55 4.98 -13.18
CA PHE A 315 9.32 5.70 -12.16
C PHE A 315 8.57 5.79 -10.82
N TYR A 316 7.27 6.11 -10.85
CA TYR A 316 6.43 6.16 -9.65
C TYR A 316 6.40 4.80 -8.93
N TYR A 317 6.14 3.72 -9.68
CA TYR A 317 6.07 2.39 -9.07
C TYR A 317 7.42 1.86 -8.63
N THR A 318 8.50 2.14 -9.35
CA THR A 318 9.86 1.78 -8.91
C THR A 318 10.18 2.45 -7.57
N ALA A 319 9.93 3.77 -7.45
CA ALA A 319 10.17 4.50 -6.21
C ALA A 319 9.32 3.98 -5.03
N SER A 320 8.01 3.84 -5.25
CA SER A 320 7.08 3.42 -4.20
C SER A 320 7.26 1.96 -3.78
N MET A 321 7.45 1.03 -4.75
CA MET A 321 7.61 -0.39 -4.45
C MET A 321 8.98 -0.71 -3.84
N ALA A 322 10.06 -0.04 -4.28
CA ALA A 322 11.36 -0.16 -3.63
C ALA A 322 11.28 0.28 -2.17
N ALA A 323 10.63 1.42 -1.89
CA ALA A 323 10.41 1.87 -0.53
C ALA A 323 9.58 0.86 0.29
N GLN A 324 8.47 0.34 -0.25
CA GLN A 324 7.64 -0.66 0.43
C GLN A 324 8.41 -1.94 0.77
N SER A 325 9.25 -2.42 -0.16
CA SER A 325 10.00 -3.67 0.03
C SER A 325 11.13 -3.52 1.05
N LEU A 326 11.80 -2.37 1.09
CA LEU A 326 12.93 -2.12 1.98
C LEU A 326 12.50 -1.72 3.39
N THR A 327 11.39 -1.01 3.52
CA THR A 327 10.94 -0.42 4.79
C THR A 327 10.78 -1.42 5.93
N PRO A 328 10.10 -2.59 5.76
CA PRO A 328 9.92 -3.53 6.88
C PRO A 328 11.24 -4.05 7.44
N THR A 329 12.23 -4.26 6.58
CA THR A 329 13.57 -4.71 6.98
C THR A 329 14.33 -3.59 7.68
N VAL A 330 14.38 -2.40 7.08
CA VAL A 330 15.11 -1.26 7.66
C VAL A 330 14.50 -0.85 9.01
N SER A 331 13.18 -0.67 9.08
CA SER A 331 12.51 -0.32 10.33
C SER A 331 12.65 -1.42 11.39
N GLY A 332 12.62 -2.71 10.98
CA GLY A 332 12.87 -3.83 11.87
C GLY A 332 14.26 -3.77 12.50
N ILE A 333 15.30 -3.51 11.72
CA ILE A 333 16.68 -3.37 12.23
C ILE A 333 16.78 -2.27 13.30
N PHE A 334 16.13 -1.13 13.09
CA PHE A 334 16.11 -0.05 14.09
C PHE A 334 15.36 -0.48 15.36
N MET A 335 14.21 -1.16 15.23
CA MET A 335 13.44 -1.65 16.36
C MET A 335 14.20 -2.71 17.17
N ASP A 336 14.91 -3.63 16.50
CA ASP A 336 15.62 -4.74 17.14
C ASP A 336 16.95 -4.29 17.76
N LYS A 337 17.69 -3.40 17.09
CA LYS A 337 19.05 -3.01 17.54
C LYS A 337 19.06 -1.81 18.49
N ILE A 338 18.05 -0.92 18.46
CA ILE A 338 18.00 0.27 19.29
C ILE A 338 16.91 0.10 20.35
N ALA A 339 15.65 0.17 19.96
CA ALA A 339 14.49 -0.06 20.81
C ALA A 339 13.21 -0.16 19.98
N MET A 340 12.21 -0.91 20.44
CA MET A 340 10.89 -0.97 19.77
C MET A 340 10.23 0.42 19.67
N THR A 341 10.50 1.31 20.61
CA THR A 341 9.99 2.68 20.64
C THR A 341 10.50 3.57 19.51
N THR A 342 11.47 3.12 18.71
CA THR A 342 12.01 3.87 17.55
C THR A 342 11.04 3.93 16.38
N LEU A 343 9.97 3.13 16.35
CA LEU A 343 9.03 3.02 15.22
C LEU A 343 8.44 4.38 14.83
N PHE A 344 7.82 5.09 15.75
CA PHE A 344 7.18 6.38 15.46
C PHE A 344 8.18 7.51 15.21
N PRO A 345 9.28 7.67 15.98
CA PRO A 345 10.34 8.62 15.64
C PRO A 345 10.93 8.40 14.25
N TYR A 346 11.22 7.15 13.88
CA TYR A 346 11.64 6.79 12.53
C TYR A 346 10.63 7.31 11.49
N ALA A 347 9.36 6.96 11.64
CA ALA A 347 8.32 7.32 10.69
C ALA A 347 8.15 8.85 10.60
N ALA A 348 8.16 9.57 11.73
CA ALA A 348 8.04 11.01 11.77
C ALA A 348 9.22 11.71 11.07
N ILE A 349 10.45 11.25 11.27
CA ILE A 349 11.63 11.82 10.60
C ILE A 349 11.51 11.67 9.09
N PHE A 350 11.20 10.47 8.59
CA PHE A 350 11.07 10.23 7.15
C PHE A 350 9.94 11.07 6.52
N VAL A 351 8.77 11.14 7.17
CA VAL A 351 7.65 11.97 6.69
C VAL A 351 7.97 13.45 6.79
N GLY A 352 8.67 13.89 7.84
CA GLY A 352 9.17 15.26 7.97
C GLY A 352 10.12 15.64 6.83
N CYS A 353 11.08 14.77 6.50
CA CYS A 353 11.95 14.95 5.33
C CYS A 353 11.16 15.00 4.02
N ALA A 354 10.11 14.19 3.88
CA ALA A 354 9.22 14.22 2.71
C ALA A 354 8.52 15.57 2.56
N PHE A 355 8.15 16.23 3.65
CA PHE A 355 7.56 17.56 3.61
C PHE A 355 8.51 18.58 2.98
N PHE A 356 9.78 18.61 3.41
CA PHE A 356 10.78 19.53 2.88
C PHE A 356 11.12 19.25 1.41
N THR A 357 11.27 17.98 1.01
CA THR A 357 11.53 17.65 -0.39
C THR A 357 10.33 18.02 -1.27
N MET A 358 9.10 17.83 -0.79
CA MET A 358 7.89 18.20 -1.50
C MET A 358 7.73 19.73 -1.68
N LEU A 359 8.19 20.54 -0.75
CA LEU A 359 8.23 22.00 -0.91
C LEU A 359 9.08 22.43 -2.11
N MET A 360 10.17 21.70 -2.41
CA MET A 360 11.08 22.00 -3.52
C MET A 360 10.51 21.63 -4.90
N VAL A 361 9.44 20.87 -4.96
CA VAL A 361 8.76 20.51 -6.22
C VAL A 361 8.03 21.75 -6.77
N ARG A 362 8.27 22.12 -8.03
CA ARG A 362 7.67 23.31 -8.66
C ARG A 362 6.80 22.98 -9.88
N HIS A 363 6.88 21.75 -10.39
CA HIS A 363 6.19 21.29 -11.59
C HIS A 363 5.30 20.08 -11.28
N GLY A 364 4.37 19.74 -12.18
CA GLY A 364 3.48 18.58 -12.04
C GLY A 364 2.14 18.90 -11.38
N ASP A 365 1.85 20.17 -11.09
CA ASP A 365 0.55 20.60 -10.55
C ASP A 365 -0.31 21.13 -11.71
N ALA A 366 -1.40 20.45 -12.03
CA ALA A 366 -2.37 20.95 -12.99
C ALA A 366 -3.14 22.11 -12.36
N LYS A 367 -2.96 23.31 -12.90
CA LYS A 367 -3.80 24.43 -12.53
C LYS A 367 -5.19 24.18 -13.09
N VAL A 368 -6.19 24.15 -12.23
CA VAL A 368 -7.58 24.37 -12.61
C VAL A 368 -7.76 25.88 -12.54
N GLU A 369 -7.94 26.50 -13.68
CA GLU A 369 -8.44 27.85 -13.76
C GLU A 369 -9.93 27.88 -13.52
#